data_2c0f26fc8b2fc2dd1e00c4ccf8e111fa
#
_entry.id   2c0f26fc8b2fc2dd1e00c4ccf8e111fa
#
_cell.length_a   1.000
_cell.length_b   1.000
_cell.length_c   1.000
_cell.angle_alpha   90.00
_cell.angle_beta   90.00
_cell.angle_gamma   90.00
#
_symmetry.space_group_name_H-M   'P 1'
#
loop_
_entity.id
_entity.type
_entity.pdbx_description
1 polymer ?
#
loop_
_entity_poly.entity_id
_entity_poly.type
_entity_poly.pdbx_seq_one_letter_code
_entity_poly.pdbx_strand_id
1 'polypeptide(L)'
;MSAISDKLVLETPDPVVDTEFRFAKIRAAESIIKTRGGYMHAPGGECYYAAIWANDQAEYVNPFFPMLGYDIGNRSALNAFRHFARFMNAEYRPIPSSIIAEGDDIWNGAGDRGDAAMIAYGAARYALARGERNEAEELWPLVEWCLEYCRRKLTPEGVVASDTDELEGRFPAGKANLCTSTLYYDALRSAVYLGQELGCPRETLRVYKRQTSELAEAIECHFGATVAGYETYRYFDGCTKLRSWICMPLIAGLQNRSEGTVRALLGKELMTENGLLTEQGSSTFWDRSTLYALRGIYIAGQADRATEFLSHYARRRLLGDHVPYPIEAWPEGSQRHLAAESGLFCRVITEGLFGIRPTGFRSFDLTPSMPSGWNRMALRHIRAFENNFDLVIEKQPDGFLRVTLAISGCNPRAFRLRQGASLRIKLP
;
A
#
# COMPACT_ATOMS: atom_id res chain seq x y z
N MET A 1 9.96 -13.67 -18.14
CA MET A 1 8.79 -14.34 -17.54
C MET A 1 9.20 -15.46 -16.59
N SER A 2 10.04 -16.43 -16.95
CA SER A 2 10.45 -17.53 -16.06
C SER A 2 11.06 -17.09 -14.71
N ALA A 3 11.76 -15.95 -14.66
CA ALA A 3 12.39 -15.44 -13.44
C ALA A 3 11.39 -14.96 -12.34
N ILE A 4 10.11 -14.80 -12.67
CA ILE A 4 9.07 -14.28 -11.77
C ILE A 4 7.95 -15.30 -11.55
N SER A 5 7.60 -16.10 -12.56
CA SER A 5 6.46 -17.02 -12.50
C SER A 5 6.47 -17.96 -11.29
N ASP A 6 7.64 -18.47 -10.93
CA ASP A 6 7.80 -19.44 -9.84
C ASP A 6 8.08 -18.78 -8.47
N LYS A 7 8.15 -17.44 -8.43
CA LYS A 7 8.29 -16.69 -7.19
C LYS A 7 6.92 -16.31 -6.66
N LEU A 8 6.77 -16.25 -5.36
CA LEU A 8 5.57 -15.79 -4.66
C LEU A 8 4.29 -16.36 -5.28
N VAL A 9 4.01 -17.62 -5.02
CA VAL A 9 2.88 -18.35 -5.61
C VAL A 9 1.69 -18.32 -4.65
N LEU A 10 0.53 -17.90 -5.16
CA LEU A 10 -0.75 -17.94 -4.46
C LEU A 10 -1.48 -19.24 -4.79
N GLU A 11 -2.03 -19.87 -3.77
CA GLU A 11 -2.91 -21.04 -3.86
C GLU A 11 -4.17 -20.76 -3.05
N THR A 12 -5.31 -20.61 -3.73
CA THR A 12 -6.63 -20.45 -3.10
C THR A 12 -7.67 -21.33 -3.75
N PRO A 13 -8.86 -21.47 -3.19
CA PRO A 13 -9.98 -22.12 -3.88
C PRO A 13 -10.54 -21.34 -5.07
N ASP A 14 -10.12 -20.08 -5.27
CA ASP A 14 -10.57 -19.23 -6.39
C ASP A 14 -9.51 -19.13 -7.50
N PRO A 15 -9.68 -19.88 -8.61
CA PRO A 15 -8.71 -19.88 -9.70
C PRO A 15 -8.62 -18.54 -10.44
N VAL A 16 -9.63 -17.67 -10.34
CA VAL A 16 -9.60 -16.34 -10.96
C VAL A 16 -8.61 -15.45 -10.19
N VAL A 17 -8.69 -15.46 -8.86
CA VAL A 17 -7.77 -14.70 -7.99
C VAL A 17 -6.33 -15.20 -8.14
N ASP A 18 -6.13 -16.54 -8.18
CA ASP A 18 -4.80 -17.14 -8.39
C ASP A 18 -4.22 -16.77 -9.76
N THR A 19 -5.05 -16.77 -10.81
CA THR A 19 -4.64 -16.41 -12.17
C THR A 19 -4.25 -14.94 -12.25
N GLU A 20 -5.10 -14.05 -11.73
CA GLU A 20 -4.80 -12.61 -11.74
C GLU A 20 -3.55 -12.30 -10.92
N PHE A 21 -3.36 -12.92 -9.76
CA PHE A 21 -2.14 -12.71 -8.98
C PHE A 21 -0.88 -13.12 -9.75
N ARG A 22 -0.97 -14.21 -10.55
CA ARG A 22 0.13 -14.63 -11.43
C ARG A 22 0.46 -13.58 -12.49
N PHE A 23 -0.55 -12.96 -13.10
CA PHE A 23 -0.36 -11.88 -14.06
C PHE A 23 0.13 -10.59 -13.37
N ALA A 24 -0.51 -10.18 -12.27
CA ALA A 24 -0.21 -8.94 -11.57
C ALA A 24 1.26 -8.85 -11.13
N LYS A 25 1.85 -9.92 -10.58
CA LYS A 25 3.26 -9.91 -10.18
C LYS A 25 4.23 -9.77 -11.35
N ILE A 26 3.88 -10.29 -12.53
CA ILE A 26 4.66 -10.11 -13.76
C ILE A 26 4.53 -8.67 -14.24
N ARG A 27 3.29 -8.16 -14.31
CA ARG A 27 2.97 -6.79 -14.72
C ARG A 27 3.62 -5.75 -13.82
N ALA A 28 3.61 -5.97 -12.50
CA ALA A 28 4.31 -5.12 -11.56
C ALA A 28 5.82 -5.01 -11.81
N ALA A 29 6.42 -6.01 -12.45
CA ALA A 29 7.87 -6.10 -12.63
C ALA A 29 8.36 -5.81 -14.05
N GLU A 30 7.47 -5.73 -15.06
CA GLU A 30 7.90 -5.63 -16.46
C GLU A 30 8.29 -4.22 -16.92
N SER A 31 7.82 -3.18 -16.24
CA SER A 31 8.12 -1.78 -16.56
C SER A 31 9.43 -1.28 -15.96
N ILE A 32 10.30 -2.17 -15.50
CA ILE A 32 11.61 -1.79 -14.98
C ILE A 32 12.61 -1.66 -16.13
N ILE A 33 13.11 -0.45 -16.30
CA ILE A 33 14.02 -0.08 -17.38
C ILE A 33 15.40 0.18 -16.79
N LYS A 34 16.45 -0.36 -17.45
CA LYS A 34 17.83 -0.01 -17.11
C LYS A 34 18.22 1.27 -17.85
N THR A 35 18.42 2.33 -17.10
CA THR A 35 18.80 3.67 -17.60
C THR A 35 20.19 4.06 -17.11
N ARG A 36 20.70 5.23 -17.51
CA ARG A 36 21.92 5.81 -16.93
C ARG A 36 21.75 6.13 -15.45
N GLY A 37 20.54 6.48 -15.03
CA GLY A 37 20.17 6.72 -13.61
C GLY A 37 19.96 5.46 -12.78
N GLY A 38 20.26 4.26 -13.32
CA GLY A 38 20.04 2.97 -12.68
C GLY A 38 18.77 2.26 -13.17
N TYR A 39 18.27 1.29 -12.42
CA TYR A 39 16.97 0.68 -12.69
C TYR A 39 15.87 1.62 -12.25
N MET A 40 14.97 1.96 -13.17
CA MET A 40 13.81 2.81 -12.91
C MET A 40 12.53 2.05 -13.28
N HIS A 41 11.58 2.02 -12.36
CA HIS A 41 10.26 1.44 -12.58
C HIS A 41 9.33 2.52 -13.12
N ALA A 42 9.14 2.56 -14.43
CA ALA A 42 8.15 3.44 -15.03
C ALA A 42 6.73 2.98 -14.64
N PRO A 43 5.76 3.90 -14.51
CA PRO A 43 4.39 3.52 -14.16
C PRO A 43 3.74 2.63 -15.21
N GLY A 44 4.23 2.64 -16.44
CA GLY A 44 3.68 1.97 -17.61
C GLY A 44 2.93 2.93 -18.51
N GLY A 45 2.28 2.40 -19.53
CA GLY A 45 1.65 3.21 -20.56
C GLY A 45 2.64 3.86 -21.52
N GLU A 46 2.15 4.37 -22.63
CA GLU A 46 2.98 4.84 -23.74
C GLU A 46 3.68 6.19 -23.50
N CYS A 47 3.22 6.96 -22.51
CA CYS A 47 3.68 8.33 -22.30
C CYS A 47 4.71 8.50 -21.18
N TYR A 48 5.07 7.43 -20.45
CA TYR A 48 5.79 7.53 -19.16
C TYR A 48 7.12 6.80 -19.15
N TYR A 49 7.84 6.83 -20.27
CA TYR A 49 9.16 6.22 -20.37
C TYR A 49 10.14 6.82 -19.35
N ALA A 50 10.87 5.95 -18.64
CA ALA A 50 11.94 6.30 -17.71
C ALA A 50 11.59 7.38 -16.67
N ALA A 51 10.35 7.40 -16.21
CA ALA A 51 9.88 8.31 -15.16
C ALA A 51 9.42 7.53 -13.93
N ILE A 52 9.58 8.12 -12.76
CA ILE A 52 9.08 7.58 -11.48
C ILE A 52 8.19 8.62 -10.81
N TRP A 53 7.05 8.19 -10.28
CA TRP A 53 6.15 8.99 -9.44
C TRP A 53 6.22 8.52 -8.01
N ALA A 54 6.08 9.46 -7.04
CA ALA A 54 6.18 9.15 -5.63
C ALA A 54 5.13 8.14 -5.17
N ASN A 55 3.86 8.32 -5.58
CA ASN A 55 2.78 7.38 -5.29
C ASN A 55 3.01 6.00 -5.91
N ASP A 56 3.33 5.93 -7.21
CA ASP A 56 3.56 4.65 -7.91
C ASP A 56 4.65 3.83 -7.23
N GLN A 57 5.73 4.49 -6.86
CA GLN A 57 6.88 3.85 -6.22
C GLN A 57 6.57 3.52 -4.76
N ALA A 58 6.24 4.52 -3.95
CA ALA A 58 6.20 4.38 -2.51
C ALA A 58 4.91 3.71 -2.01
N GLU A 59 3.76 4.01 -2.63
CA GLU A 59 2.49 3.46 -2.17
C GLU A 59 2.12 2.14 -2.85
N TYR A 60 2.51 1.92 -4.11
CA TYR A 60 2.01 0.77 -4.84
C TYR A 60 3.02 -0.35 -4.92
N VAL A 61 4.13 -0.18 -5.64
CA VAL A 61 4.96 -1.30 -6.06
C VAL A 61 6.16 -1.59 -5.17
N ASN A 62 6.87 -0.57 -4.65
CA ASN A 62 8.13 -0.81 -3.96
C ASN A 62 7.98 -1.65 -2.68
N PRO A 63 6.94 -1.46 -1.82
CA PRO A 63 6.74 -2.32 -0.66
C PRO A 63 6.41 -3.78 -1.00
N PHE A 64 6.01 -4.07 -2.25
CA PHE A 64 5.73 -5.42 -2.73
C PHE A 64 6.99 -6.19 -3.17
N PHE A 65 7.98 -5.53 -3.78
CA PHE A 65 9.14 -6.21 -4.35
C PHE A 65 9.92 -7.10 -3.39
N PRO A 66 10.10 -6.76 -2.09
CA PRO A 66 10.70 -7.69 -1.14
C PRO A 66 9.95 -9.03 -1.05
N MET A 67 8.62 -9.00 -1.01
CA MET A 67 7.79 -10.22 -0.94
C MET A 67 7.99 -11.12 -2.17
N LEU A 68 8.09 -10.51 -3.35
CA LEU A 68 8.37 -11.21 -4.60
C LEU A 68 9.80 -11.77 -4.65
N GLY A 69 10.76 -11.12 -4.00
CA GLY A 69 12.17 -11.50 -4.02
C GLY A 69 12.77 -11.41 -5.44
N TYR A 70 12.35 -10.43 -6.22
CA TYR A 70 12.90 -10.15 -7.54
C TYR A 70 13.99 -9.08 -7.42
N ASP A 71 15.25 -9.48 -7.66
CA ASP A 71 16.41 -8.62 -7.43
C ASP A 71 16.33 -7.29 -8.18
N ILE A 72 15.96 -7.32 -9.47
CA ILE A 72 15.84 -6.10 -10.28
C ILE A 72 14.72 -5.20 -9.71
N GLY A 73 13.63 -5.78 -9.22
CA GLY A 73 12.55 -5.04 -8.54
C GLY A 73 13.05 -4.34 -7.28
N ASN A 74 13.78 -5.05 -6.41
CA ASN A 74 14.38 -4.46 -5.21
C ASN A 74 15.39 -3.36 -5.55
N ARG A 75 16.22 -3.57 -6.57
CA ARG A 75 17.20 -2.57 -7.02
C ARG A 75 16.50 -1.32 -7.60
N SER A 76 15.40 -1.49 -8.34
CA SER A 76 14.63 -0.34 -8.84
C SER A 76 13.95 0.42 -7.70
N ALA A 77 13.43 -0.28 -6.69
CA ALA A 77 12.81 0.32 -5.52
C ALA A 77 13.80 1.17 -4.71
N LEU A 78 14.97 0.60 -4.40
CA LEU A 78 16.03 1.32 -3.70
C LEU A 78 16.49 2.54 -4.50
N ASN A 79 16.66 2.39 -5.83
CA ASN A 79 17.07 3.47 -6.71
C ASN A 79 16.03 4.60 -6.80
N ALA A 80 14.74 4.27 -6.80
CA ALA A 80 13.67 5.28 -6.76
C ALA A 80 13.77 6.14 -5.49
N PHE A 81 13.97 5.53 -4.33
CA PHE A 81 14.15 6.27 -3.07
C PHE A 81 15.44 7.10 -3.07
N ARG A 82 16.53 6.61 -3.67
CA ARG A 82 17.78 7.39 -3.88
C ARG A 82 17.54 8.63 -4.71
N HIS A 83 16.76 8.52 -5.78
CA HIS A 83 16.40 9.66 -6.61
C HIS A 83 15.63 10.71 -5.82
N PHE A 84 14.63 10.33 -5.04
CA PHE A 84 13.90 11.27 -4.17
C PHE A 84 14.79 11.87 -3.08
N ALA A 85 15.71 11.12 -2.49
CA ALA A 85 16.63 11.60 -1.46
C ALA A 85 17.53 12.75 -1.94
N ARG A 86 17.82 12.85 -3.25
CA ARG A 86 18.60 13.97 -3.83
C ARG A 86 17.96 15.34 -3.64
N PHE A 87 16.65 15.38 -3.38
CA PHE A 87 15.88 16.60 -3.22
C PHE A 87 15.66 17.00 -1.75
N MET A 88 16.20 16.22 -0.80
CA MET A 88 16.23 16.65 0.60
C MET A 88 17.00 17.98 0.71
N ASN A 89 16.46 18.92 1.46
CA ASN A 89 17.06 20.24 1.62
C ASN A 89 16.85 20.77 3.05
N ALA A 90 17.68 21.73 3.47
CA ALA A 90 17.66 22.26 4.82
C ALA A 90 16.41 23.11 5.12
N GLU A 91 15.82 23.69 4.09
CA GLU A 91 14.63 24.54 4.21
C GLU A 91 13.33 23.74 4.27
N TYR A 92 13.39 22.42 4.10
CA TYR A 92 12.21 21.55 4.01
C TYR A 92 11.21 22.02 2.94
N ARG A 93 11.72 22.33 1.73
CA ARG A 93 10.89 22.55 0.54
C ARG A 93 10.40 21.20 0.01
N PRO A 94 9.23 21.15 -0.66
CA PRO A 94 8.67 19.90 -1.17
C PRO A 94 9.64 19.12 -2.05
N ILE A 95 9.65 17.80 -1.91
CA ILE A 95 10.28 16.89 -2.87
C ILE A 95 9.40 16.85 -4.13
N PRO A 96 9.97 16.81 -5.35
CA PRO A 96 9.18 16.74 -6.57
C PRO A 96 8.32 15.47 -6.62
N SER A 97 7.12 15.63 -7.19
CA SER A 97 6.14 14.52 -7.33
C SER A 97 6.62 13.44 -8.28
N SER A 98 7.42 13.81 -9.30
CA SER A 98 8.03 12.83 -10.19
C SER A 98 9.42 13.25 -10.64
N ILE A 99 10.22 12.23 -11.01
CA ILE A 99 11.56 12.35 -11.54
C ILE A 99 11.59 11.66 -12.88
N ILE A 100 11.98 12.40 -13.92
CA ILE A 100 11.84 12.02 -15.32
C ILE A 100 13.24 11.87 -15.95
N ALA A 101 13.30 11.22 -17.10
CA ALA A 101 14.48 11.15 -17.95
C ALA A 101 15.74 10.76 -17.16
N GLU A 102 15.73 9.59 -16.55
CA GLU A 102 16.90 9.02 -15.86
C GLU A 102 17.36 9.81 -14.62
N GLY A 103 16.51 10.73 -14.16
CA GLY A 103 16.80 11.60 -13.03
C GLY A 103 17.30 13.00 -13.41
N ASP A 104 17.35 13.34 -14.69
CA ASP A 104 17.83 14.61 -15.19
C ASP A 104 16.75 15.71 -15.20
N ASP A 105 15.47 15.35 -15.12
CA ASP A 105 14.33 16.27 -15.11
C ASP A 105 13.32 15.92 -14.01
N ILE A 106 12.48 16.88 -13.68
CA ILE A 106 11.44 16.73 -12.65
C ILE A 106 10.09 17.24 -13.15
N TRP A 107 9.01 16.69 -12.58
CA TRP A 107 7.68 17.24 -12.71
C TRP A 107 7.10 17.50 -11.31
N ASN A 108 6.54 18.68 -11.13
CA ASN A 108 5.88 19.08 -9.89
C ASN A 108 4.68 20.02 -10.15
N GLY A 109 3.98 19.77 -11.27
CA GLY A 109 2.92 20.66 -11.76
C GLY A 109 1.68 20.74 -10.87
N ALA A 110 1.47 19.75 -9.99
CA ALA A 110 0.35 19.74 -9.04
C ALA A 110 0.71 20.26 -7.63
N GLY A 111 1.92 20.80 -7.46
CA GLY A 111 2.42 21.23 -6.15
C GLY A 111 2.76 20.02 -5.24
N ASP A 112 2.72 20.26 -3.93
CA ASP A 112 2.86 19.21 -2.92
C ASP A 112 1.60 18.33 -2.88
N ARG A 113 1.70 17.06 -3.28
CA ARG A 113 0.62 16.07 -3.27
C ARG A 113 0.59 15.22 -2.00
N GLY A 114 1.38 15.58 -0.99
CA GLY A 114 1.67 14.71 0.15
C GLY A 114 2.82 13.74 -0.13
N ASP A 115 3.67 14.05 -1.11
CA ASP A 115 4.75 13.19 -1.63
C ASP A 115 5.71 12.72 -0.52
N ALA A 116 6.03 13.59 0.44
CA ALA A 116 6.87 13.21 1.58
C ALA A 116 6.22 12.14 2.48
N ALA A 117 4.89 12.21 2.69
CA ALA A 117 4.17 11.18 3.44
C ALA A 117 4.17 9.84 2.69
N MET A 118 3.97 9.86 1.37
CA MET A 118 4.06 8.68 0.50
C MET A 118 5.45 8.05 0.57
N ILE A 119 6.49 8.85 0.41
CA ILE A 119 7.88 8.38 0.40
C ILE A 119 8.26 7.77 1.75
N ALA A 120 7.96 8.44 2.87
CA ALA A 120 8.25 7.90 4.20
C ALA A 120 7.51 6.59 4.46
N TYR A 121 6.23 6.51 4.09
CA TYR A 121 5.42 5.30 4.18
C TYR A 121 6.04 4.14 3.41
N GLY A 122 6.38 4.37 2.14
CA GLY A 122 6.89 3.31 1.27
C GLY A 122 8.32 2.89 1.63
N ALA A 123 9.22 3.85 1.88
CA ALA A 123 10.61 3.57 2.21
C ALA A 123 10.75 2.78 3.52
N ALA A 124 10.01 3.15 4.57
CA ALA A 124 10.04 2.43 5.83
C ALA A 124 9.49 1.00 5.71
N ARG A 125 8.38 0.81 4.98
CA ARG A 125 7.81 -0.52 4.73
C ARG A 125 8.70 -1.40 3.87
N TYR A 126 9.29 -0.82 2.81
CA TYR A 126 10.27 -1.51 1.96
C TYR A 126 11.45 -1.99 2.78
N ALA A 127 12.11 -1.09 3.54
CA ALA A 127 13.28 -1.40 4.34
C ALA A 127 13.03 -2.51 5.36
N LEU A 128 11.89 -2.47 6.07
CA LEU A 128 11.47 -3.51 7.00
C LEU A 128 11.24 -4.86 6.31
N ALA A 129 10.50 -4.87 5.20
CA ALA A 129 10.20 -6.10 4.47
C ALA A 129 11.44 -6.67 3.77
N ARG A 130 12.35 -5.82 3.31
CA ARG A 130 13.61 -6.20 2.70
C ARG A 130 14.54 -6.86 3.71
N GLY A 131 14.62 -6.30 4.92
CA GLY A 131 15.44 -6.82 6.02
C GLY A 131 16.90 -6.43 5.95
N GLU A 132 17.39 -5.96 4.81
CA GLU A 132 18.80 -5.62 4.58
C GLU A 132 19.22 -4.37 5.34
N ARG A 133 20.02 -4.52 6.39
CA ARG A 133 20.44 -3.42 7.27
C ARG A 133 21.10 -2.26 6.51
N ASN A 134 22.00 -2.56 5.58
CA ASN A 134 22.71 -1.50 4.84
C ASN A 134 21.77 -0.65 3.99
N GLU A 135 20.77 -1.28 3.32
CA GLU A 135 19.72 -0.55 2.57
C GLU A 135 18.86 0.28 3.53
N ALA A 136 18.55 -0.26 4.69
CA ALA A 136 17.76 0.45 5.71
C ALA A 136 18.51 1.65 6.29
N GLU A 137 19.80 1.53 6.59
CA GLU A 137 20.66 2.63 7.06
C GLU A 137 20.78 3.73 5.99
N GLU A 138 20.87 3.35 4.73
CA GLU A 138 20.89 4.31 3.60
C GLU A 138 19.57 5.08 3.47
N LEU A 139 18.42 4.40 3.66
CA LEU A 139 17.09 5.01 3.51
C LEU A 139 16.63 5.79 4.74
N TRP A 140 17.22 5.54 5.91
CA TRP A 140 16.79 6.17 7.15
C TRP A 140 16.81 7.70 7.13
N PRO A 141 17.85 8.38 6.61
CA PRO A 141 17.84 9.85 6.51
C PRO A 141 16.69 10.40 5.67
N LEU A 142 16.30 9.72 4.59
CA LEU A 142 15.14 10.09 3.77
C LEU A 142 13.83 9.95 4.57
N VAL A 143 13.68 8.85 5.30
CA VAL A 143 12.51 8.63 6.15
C VAL A 143 12.42 9.73 7.20
N GLU A 144 13.51 10.03 7.94
CA GLU A 144 13.54 11.10 8.96
C GLU A 144 13.19 12.47 8.36
N TRP A 145 13.79 12.79 7.22
CA TRP A 145 13.53 14.06 6.55
C TRP A 145 12.05 14.19 6.16
N CYS A 146 11.48 13.16 5.56
CA CYS A 146 10.08 13.17 5.16
C CYS A 146 9.13 13.24 6.36
N LEU A 147 9.43 12.55 7.46
CA LEU A 147 8.65 12.65 8.70
C LEU A 147 8.70 14.06 9.30
N GLU A 148 9.87 14.68 9.32
CA GLU A 148 10.03 16.06 9.80
C GLU A 148 9.33 17.06 8.86
N TYR A 149 9.39 16.85 7.53
CA TYR A 149 8.63 17.65 6.58
C TYR A 149 7.13 17.62 6.89
N CYS A 150 6.54 16.42 7.04
CA CYS A 150 5.12 16.27 7.37
C CYS A 150 4.79 16.93 8.73
N ARG A 151 5.66 16.78 9.73
CA ARG A 151 5.48 17.42 11.03
C ARG A 151 5.39 18.96 10.91
N ARG A 152 6.22 19.58 10.05
CA ARG A 152 6.19 21.03 9.79
C ARG A 152 4.96 21.47 9.02
N LYS A 153 4.30 20.56 8.32
CA LYS A 153 3.05 20.80 7.57
C LYS A 153 1.78 20.52 8.39
N LEU A 154 1.90 20.21 9.67
CA LEU A 154 0.72 20.03 10.52
C LEU A 154 -0.07 21.33 10.65
N THR A 155 -1.36 21.24 10.42
CA THR A 155 -2.32 22.33 10.67
C THR A 155 -2.55 22.50 12.19
N PRO A 156 -3.23 23.56 12.62
CA PRO A 156 -3.64 23.69 14.04
C PRO A 156 -4.49 22.52 14.54
N GLU A 157 -5.22 21.84 13.65
CA GLU A 157 -6.03 20.66 13.95
C GLU A 157 -5.19 19.37 14.03
N GLY A 158 -3.89 19.42 13.77
CA GLY A 158 -2.97 18.32 13.88
C GLY A 158 -2.95 17.35 12.69
N VAL A 159 -3.52 17.72 11.54
CA VAL A 159 -3.50 16.96 10.29
C VAL A 159 -2.55 17.58 9.27
N VAL A 160 -2.09 16.81 8.28
CA VAL A 160 -1.05 17.25 7.34
C VAL A 160 -1.64 18.06 6.19
N ALA A 161 -1.13 19.28 6.00
CA ALA A 161 -1.46 20.10 4.85
C ALA A 161 -0.69 19.67 3.58
N SER A 162 -1.36 19.76 2.44
CA SER A 162 -0.78 19.60 1.11
C SER A 162 -1.53 20.47 0.10
N ASP A 163 -0.91 20.74 -1.07
CA ASP A 163 -1.55 21.57 -2.10
C ASP A 163 -2.65 20.78 -2.84
N THR A 164 -2.37 19.50 -3.11
CA THR A 164 -3.28 18.55 -3.76
C THR A 164 -3.12 17.16 -3.13
N ASP A 165 -3.54 16.13 -3.85
CA ASP A 165 -3.31 14.71 -3.55
C ASP A 165 -2.75 13.97 -4.77
N GLU A 166 -2.64 12.65 -4.68
CA GLU A 166 -2.17 11.80 -5.78
C GLU A 166 -3.00 11.89 -7.07
N LEU A 167 -4.20 12.49 -7.02
CA LEU A 167 -5.04 12.74 -8.19
C LEU A 167 -4.73 14.07 -8.90
N GLU A 168 -3.66 14.76 -8.48
CA GLU A 168 -3.06 15.87 -9.21
C GLU A 168 -4.01 17.05 -9.47
N GLY A 169 -4.93 17.28 -8.52
CA GLY A 169 -5.91 18.36 -8.61
C GLY A 169 -7.12 18.07 -9.51
N ARG A 170 -7.25 16.86 -10.06
CA ARG A 170 -8.47 16.46 -10.83
C ARG A 170 -9.75 16.46 -9.98
N PHE A 171 -9.59 16.26 -8.69
CA PHE A 171 -10.64 16.35 -7.69
C PHE A 171 -10.20 17.26 -6.55
N PRO A 172 -11.11 17.98 -5.88
CA PRO A 172 -10.77 18.81 -4.73
C PRO A 172 -10.12 17.98 -3.63
N ALA A 173 -9.01 18.46 -3.05
CA ALA A 173 -8.30 17.80 -1.95
C ALA A 173 -8.32 18.60 -0.63
N GLY A 174 -8.83 19.85 -0.65
CA GLY A 174 -8.80 20.75 0.51
C GLY A 174 -7.40 21.24 0.85
N LYS A 175 -7.24 21.88 2.00
CA LYS A 175 -5.94 22.31 2.53
C LYS A 175 -5.18 21.21 3.24
N ALA A 176 -5.91 20.21 3.73
CA ALA A 176 -5.41 18.97 4.30
C ALA A 176 -6.38 17.85 3.92
N ASN A 177 -5.87 16.67 3.60
CA ASN A 177 -6.68 15.55 3.18
C ASN A 177 -6.39 14.29 3.99
N LEU A 178 -7.38 13.41 3.97
CA LEU A 178 -7.37 12.15 4.72
C LEU A 178 -6.23 11.22 4.27
N CYS A 179 -5.94 11.16 2.96
CA CYS A 179 -4.91 10.29 2.41
C CYS A 179 -3.53 10.66 2.95
N THR A 180 -3.09 11.91 2.75
CA THR A 180 -1.78 12.40 3.21
C THR A 180 -1.59 12.21 4.71
N SER A 181 -2.61 12.56 5.52
CA SER A 181 -2.54 12.40 6.98
C SER A 181 -2.46 10.94 7.40
N THR A 182 -3.18 10.05 6.73
CA THR A 182 -3.14 8.61 7.03
C THR A 182 -1.82 7.96 6.62
N LEU A 183 -1.25 8.36 5.49
CA LEU A 183 0.08 7.88 5.06
C LEU A 183 1.17 8.32 6.04
N TYR A 184 1.12 9.57 6.51
CA TYR A 184 2.05 10.05 7.56
C TYR A 184 1.90 9.25 8.87
N TYR A 185 0.66 8.96 9.28
CA TYR A 185 0.39 8.11 10.44
C TYR A 185 1.06 6.74 10.32
N ASP A 186 0.88 6.07 9.19
CA ASP A 186 1.46 4.74 8.98
C ASP A 186 2.98 4.77 8.78
N ALA A 187 3.52 5.85 8.20
CA ALA A 187 4.94 6.12 8.11
C ALA A 187 5.59 6.21 9.50
N LEU A 188 5.00 6.99 10.42
CA LEU A 188 5.47 7.09 11.82
C LEU A 188 5.49 5.73 12.52
N ARG A 189 4.42 4.92 12.37
CA ARG A 189 4.37 3.55 12.92
C ARG A 189 5.48 2.66 12.38
N SER A 190 5.71 2.70 11.07
CA SER A 190 6.74 1.92 10.41
C SER A 190 8.14 2.40 10.79
N ALA A 191 8.34 3.71 10.92
CA ALA A 191 9.60 4.31 11.36
C ALA A 191 9.97 3.94 12.81
N VAL A 192 8.99 3.74 13.69
CA VAL A 192 9.26 3.21 15.05
C VAL A 192 9.90 1.82 14.97
N TYR A 193 9.36 0.92 14.17
CA TYR A 193 9.92 -0.42 13.98
C TYR A 193 11.30 -0.37 13.31
N LEU A 194 11.42 0.42 12.24
CA LEU A 194 12.68 0.56 11.50
C LEU A 194 13.78 1.15 12.38
N GLY A 195 13.49 2.22 13.13
CA GLY A 195 14.44 2.83 14.04
C GLY A 195 14.84 1.91 15.21
N GLN A 196 13.94 0.99 15.65
CA GLN A 196 14.31 -0.04 16.63
C GLN A 196 15.37 -1.00 16.06
N GLU A 197 15.18 -1.44 14.81
CA GLU A 197 16.14 -2.32 14.12
C GLU A 197 17.49 -1.63 13.88
N LEU A 198 17.47 -0.33 13.59
CA LEU A 198 18.67 0.47 13.36
C LEU A 198 19.37 0.91 14.66
N GLY A 199 18.73 0.73 15.81
CA GLY A 199 19.29 1.16 17.09
C GLY A 199 19.21 2.66 17.34
N CYS A 200 18.23 3.33 16.76
CA CYS A 200 18.01 4.76 16.96
C CYS A 200 17.76 5.12 18.42
N PRO A 201 18.06 6.36 18.84
CA PRO A 201 17.86 6.81 20.22
C PRO A 201 16.43 6.56 20.70
N ARG A 202 16.27 6.03 21.91
CA ARG A 202 14.95 5.74 22.51
C ARG A 202 14.06 6.97 22.56
N GLU A 203 14.63 8.16 22.72
CA GLU A 203 13.87 9.40 22.75
C GLU A 203 13.24 9.71 21.39
N THR A 204 13.98 9.56 20.29
CA THR A 204 13.44 9.70 18.93
C THR A 204 12.24 8.78 18.71
N LEU A 205 12.38 7.51 19.09
CA LEU A 205 11.30 6.53 18.96
C LEU A 205 10.09 6.85 19.85
N ARG A 206 10.32 7.43 21.02
CA ARG A 206 9.25 7.90 21.91
C ARG A 206 8.50 9.08 21.28
N VAL A 207 9.22 10.02 20.66
CA VAL A 207 8.61 11.15 19.92
C VAL A 207 7.73 10.62 18.80
N TYR A 208 8.21 9.71 17.96
CA TYR A 208 7.41 9.13 16.86
C TYR A 208 6.17 8.38 17.37
N LYS A 209 6.28 7.61 18.46
CA LYS A 209 5.12 6.95 19.08
C LYS A 209 4.07 7.95 19.56
N ARG A 210 4.50 9.04 20.21
CA ARG A 210 3.61 10.11 20.66
C ARG A 210 2.91 10.76 19.46
N GLN A 211 3.66 11.17 18.44
CA GLN A 211 3.12 11.76 17.21
C GLN A 211 2.11 10.82 16.52
N THR A 212 2.38 9.51 16.53
CA THR A 212 1.44 8.51 16.00
C THR A 212 0.11 8.56 16.73
N SER A 213 0.12 8.62 18.08
CA SER A 213 -1.12 8.67 18.87
C SER A 213 -1.87 9.99 18.67
N GLU A 214 -1.15 11.11 18.72
CA GLU A 214 -1.70 12.45 18.49
C GLU A 214 -2.36 12.56 17.10
N LEU A 215 -1.69 12.04 16.07
CA LEU A 215 -2.21 12.07 14.70
C LEU A 215 -3.42 11.14 14.51
N ALA A 216 -3.46 9.99 15.17
CA ALA A 216 -4.64 9.11 15.14
C ALA A 216 -5.88 9.83 15.69
N GLU A 217 -5.74 10.55 16.80
CA GLU A 217 -6.81 11.36 17.39
C GLU A 217 -7.20 12.52 16.47
N ALA A 218 -6.21 13.21 15.89
CA ALA A 218 -6.45 14.30 14.95
C ALA A 218 -7.20 13.85 13.69
N ILE A 219 -6.83 12.70 13.11
CA ILE A 219 -7.53 12.10 11.96
C ILE A 219 -9.00 11.82 12.32
N GLU A 220 -9.24 11.21 13.47
CA GLU A 220 -10.61 10.92 13.92
C GLU A 220 -11.43 12.19 14.17
N CYS A 221 -10.86 13.17 14.85
CA CYS A 221 -11.55 14.43 15.17
C CYS A 221 -11.80 15.31 13.94
N HIS A 222 -10.82 15.39 13.03
CA HIS A 222 -10.90 16.31 11.88
C HIS A 222 -11.67 15.73 10.71
N PHE A 223 -11.43 14.45 10.38
CA PHE A 223 -12.04 13.80 9.21
C PHE A 223 -13.24 12.91 9.53
N GLY A 224 -13.39 12.42 10.78
CA GLY A 224 -14.53 11.62 11.19
C GLY A 224 -15.85 12.36 10.99
N ALA A 225 -16.78 11.77 10.22
CA ALA A 225 -18.04 12.45 9.84
C ALA A 225 -19.09 11.44 9.39
N THR A 226 -20.35 11.91 9.39
CA THR A 226 -21.43 11.26 8.64
C THR A 226 -21.46 11.85 7.23
N VAL A 227 -21.14 11.06 6.21
CA VAL A 227 -21.16 11.47 4.81
C VAL A 227 -22.13 10.56 4.04
N ALA A 228 -23.07 11.16 3.30
CA ALA A 228 -24.13 10.45 2.58
C ALA A 228 -24.88 9.41 3.44
N GLY A 229 -25.03 9.66 4.74
CA GLY A 229 -25.72 8.78 5.68
C GLY A 229 -24.87 7.64 6.26
N TYR A 230 -23.57 7.62 5.99
CA TYR A 230 -22.62 6.64 6.53
C TYR A 230 -21.72 7.28 7.60
N GLU A 231 -21.57 6.62 8.74
CA GLU A 231 -20.60 6.98 9.79
C GLU A 231 -19.19 6.58 9.33
N THR A 232 -18.50 7.50 8.62
CA THR A 232 -17.22 7.26 7.97
C THR A 232 -16.30 8.47 8.13
N TYR A 233 -15.58 8.83 7.09
CA TYR A 233 -14.70 9.99 7.03
C TYR A 233 -15.10 10.91 5.87
N ARG A 234 -15.02 12.22 6.08
CA ARG A 234 -14.93 13.18 4.98
C ARG A 234 -13.49 13.20 4.47
N TYR A 235 -13.29 13.44 3.17
CA TYR A 235 -11.96 13.40 2.58
C TYR A 235 -11.12 14.63 2.93
N PHE A 236 -11.76 15.80 3.04
CA PHE A 236 -11.20 17.06 3.53
C PHE A 236 -12.28 17.87 4.24
N ASP A 237 -11.90 18.92 4.92
CA ASP A 237 -12.86 19.78 5.64
C ASP A 237 -13.85 20.44 4.67
N GLY A 238 -15.15 20.30 4.95
CA GLY A 238 -16.24 20.77 4.07
C GLY A 238 -16.58 19.81 2.92
N CYS A 239 -15.89 18.66 2.78
CA CYS A 239 -16.27 17.65 1.79
C CYS A 239 -17.56 16.94 2.20
N THR A 240 -18.60 17.04 1.33
CA THR A 240 -19.92 16.44 1.55
C THR A 240 -20.18 15.20 0.71
N LYS A 241 -19.24 14.85 -0.20
CA LYS A 241 -19.33 13.70 -1.09
C LYS A 241 -18.44 12.56 -0.57
N LEU A 242 -18.88 11.33 -0.81
CA LEU A 242 -18.01 10.16 -0.58
C LEU A 242 -16.88 10.15 -1.62
N ARG A 243 -15.67 9.90 -1.14
CA ARG A 243 -14.46 9.65 -1.93
C ARG A 243 -13.99 8.24 -1.63
N SER A 244 -13.60 7.45 -2.61
CA SER A 244 -13.14 6.07 -2.36
C SER A 244 -11.91 5.98 -1.45
N TRP A 245 -11.11 7.04 -1.37
CA TRP A 245 -9.97 7.16 -0.44
C TRP A 245 -10.33 7.20 1.05
N ILE A 246 -11.63 7.18 1.43
CA ILE A 246 -12.04 6.92 2.82
C ILE A 246 -11.57 5.55 3.33
N CYS A 247 -11.09 4.67 2.47
CA CYS A 247 -10.48 3.40 2.83
C CYS A 247 -9.08 3.53 3.47
N MET A 248 -8.41 4.68 3.35
CA MET A 248 -7.03 4.84 3.82
C MET A 248 -6.86 4.59 5.33
N PRO A 249 -7.74 5.07 6.23
CA PRO A 249 -7.70 4.71 7.64
C PRO A 249 -7.76 3.20 7.89
N LEU A 250 -8.60 2.45 7.15
CA LEU A 250 -8.67 0.99 7.27
C LEU A 250 -7.32 0.33 6.95
N ILE A 251 -6.66 0.78 5.87
CA ILE A 251 -5.34 0.30 5.43
C ILE A 251 -4.29 0.53 6.49
N ALA A 252 -4.33 1.67 7.15
CA ALA A 252 -3.43 2.02 8.24
C ALA A 252 -3.77 1.33 9.57
N GLY A 253 -4.89 0.64 9.66
CA GLY A 253 -5.37 -0.05 10.87
C GLY A 253 -6.12 0.85 11.85
N LEU A 254 -6.63 2.00 11.40
CA LEU A 254 -7.55 2.84 12.15
C LEU A 254 -8.97 2.30 11.94
N GLN A 255 -9.53 1.67 12.96
CA GLN A 255 -10.76 0.87 12.85
C GLN A 255 -12.01 1.53 13.46
N ASN A 256 -11.90 2.75 14.04
CA ASN A 256 -13.00 3.40 14.77
C ASN A 256 -14.30 3.52 13.96
N ARG A 257 -14.18 3.71 12.61
CA ARG A 257 -15.33 3.85 11.69
C ARG A 257 -15.36 2.74 10.64
N SER A 258 -14.75 1.58 10.92
CA SER A 258 -14.57 0.52 9.92
C SER A 258 -15.87 0.02 9.33
N GLU A 259 -16.90 -0.23 10.14
CA GLU A 259 -18.19 -0.72 9.66
C GLU A 259 -18.87 0.26 8.71
N GLY A 260 -18.99 1.53 9.11
CA GLY A 260 -19.59 2.59 8.30
C GLY A 260 -18.80 2.85 7.03
N THR A 261 -17.47 2.83 7.12
CA THR A 261 -16.57 3.01 5.96
C THR A 261 -16.71 1.86 4.96
N VAL A 262 -16.72 0.60 5.40
CA VAL A 262 -16.94 -0.54 4.50
C VAL A 262 -18.33 -0.49 3.87
N ARG A 263 -19.37 -0.11 4.62
CA ARG A 263 -20.72 0.09 4.07
C ARG A 263 -20.76 1.20 3.02
N ALA A 264 -20.04 2.30 3.24
CA ALA A 264 -19.96 3.42 2.29
C ALA A 264 -19.22 3.00 1.00
N LEU A 265 -18.08 2.30 1.12
CA LEU A 265 -17.30 1.81 -0.02
C LEU A 265 -18.10 0.85 -0.90
N LEU A 266 -18.86 -0.07 -0.28
CA LEU A 266 -19.68 -1.06 -0.98
C LEU A 266 -21.12 -0.61 -1.19
N GLY A 267 -21.42 0.66 -0.90
CA GLY A 267 -22.71 1.31 -1.13
C GLY A 267 -22.89 1.75 -2.58
N LYS A 268 -24.13 1.95 -2.98
CA LYS A 268 -24.54 2.35 -4.34
C LYS A 268 -23.95 3.69 -4.81
N GLU A 269 -23.43 4.49 -3.89
CA GLU A 269 -22.83 5.79 -4.17
C GLU A 269 -21.43 5.68 -4.77
N LEU A 270 -20.72 4.58 -4.48
CA LEU A 270 -19.35 4.33 -4.96
C LEU A 270 -19.25 3.02 -5.72
N MET A 271 -19.92 1.96 -5.26
CA MET A 271 -19.78 0.62 -5.82
C MET A 271 -20.52 0.50 -7.16
N THR A 272 -19.83 0.00 -8.17
CA THR A 272 -20.38 -0.34 -9.48
C THR A 272 -19.93 -1.74 -9.92
N GLU A 273 -20.45 -2.23 -11.01
CA GLU A 273 -20.00 -3.49 -11.61
C GLU A 273 -18.54 -3.44 -12.12
N ASN A 274 -17.98 -2.25 -12.32
CA ASN A 274 -16.63 -2.03 -12.85
C ASN A 274 -15.59 -1.67 -11.76
N GLY A 275 -15.98 -1.66 -10.49
CA GLY A 275 -15.15 -1.23 -9.37
C GLY A 275 -15.73 0.01 -8.68
N LEU A 276 -14.90 0.71 -7.94
CA LEU A 276 -15.34 1.89 -7.20
C LEU A 276 -15.14 3.17 -8.00
N LEU A 277 -16.17 4.00 -8.01
CA LEU A 277 -16.04 5.39 -8.46
C LEU A 277 -15.03 6.14 -7.59
N THR A 278 -14.26 7.02 -8.18
CA THR A 278 -13.34 7.89 -7.47
C THR A 278 -14.06 8.76 -6.44
N GLU A 279 -15.17 9.35 -6.85
CA GLU A 279 -16.01 10.22 -6.02
C GLU A 279 -17.48 9.99 -6.34
N GLN A 280 -18.34 10.12 -5.35
CA GLN A 280 -19.79 10.07 -5.49
C GLN A 280 -20.28 11.04 -6.55
N GLY A 281 -21.04 10.52 -7.54
CA GLY A 281 -21.60 11.29 -8.64
C GLY A 281 -20.62 11.57 -9.79
N SER A 282 -19.39 11.06 -9.73
CA SER A 282 -18.50 11.05 -10.90
C SER A 282 -18.78 9.83 -11.77
N SER A 283 -18.24 9.84 -13.00
CA SER A 283 -18.22 8.66 -13.89
C SER A 283 -16.83 8.03 -13.99
N THR A 284 -15.86 8.57 -13.23
CA THR A 284 -14.44 8.21 -13.35
C THR A 284 -14.07 7.13 -12.34
N PHE A 285 -13.44 6.08 -12.84
CA PHE A 285 -12.81 5.01 -12.07
C PHE A 285 -11.30 5.20 -12.11
N TRP A 286 -10.69 5.06 -10.95
CA TRP A 286 -9.26 4.81 -10.85
C TRP A 286 -9.12 3.42 -10.26
N ASP A 287 -8.56 2.47 -11.00
CA ASP A 287 -8.47 1.09 -10.51
C ASP A 287 -7.71 1.01 -9.19
N ARG A 288 -6.76 1.92 -8.93
CA ARG A 288 -6.11 2.05 -7.62
C ARG A 288 -7.08 2.26 -6.46
N SER A 289 -8.17 3.00 -6.67
CA SER A 289 -9.16 3.21 -5.61
C SER A 289 -9.87 1.92 -5.20
N THR A 290 -10.18 1.07 -6.18
CA THR A 290 -10.74 -0.27 -5.94
C THR A 290 -9.75 -1.17 -5.20
N LEU A 291 -8.48 -1.14 -5.60
CA LEU A 291 -7.41 -1.95 -4.99
C LEU A 291 -7.11 -1.51 -3.56
N TYR A 292 -7.08 -0.21 -3.30
CA TYR A 292 -6.98 0.32 -1.95
C TYR A 292 -8.15 -0.10 -1.07
N ALA A 293 -9.37 0.06 -1.59
CA ALA A 293 -10.58 -0.32 -0.84
C ALA A 293 -10.60 -1.82 -0.53
N LEU A 294 -10.30 -2.69 -1.49
CA LEU A 294 -10.20 -4.13 -1.28
C LEU A 294 -9.22 -4.49 -0.17
N ARG A 295 -8.02 -3.88 -0.18
CA ARG A 295 -7.03 -4.07 0.88
C ARG A 295 -7.59 -3.63 2.24
N GLY A 296 -8.22 -2.45 2.30
CA GLY A 296 -8.82 -1.93 3.53
C GLY A 296 -9.97 -2.78 4.06
N ILE A 297 -10.84 -3.30 3.17
CA ILE A 297 -11.98 -4.16 3.54
C ILE A 297 -11.50 -5.49 4.12
N TYR A 298 -10.43 -6.10 3.58
CA TYR A 298 -9.78 -7.26 4.18
C TYR A 298 -9.23 -6.96 5.57
N ILE A 299 -8.50 -5.85 5.73
CA ILE A 299 -7.91 -5.43 7.01
C ILE A 299 -9.02 -5.11 8.05
N ALA A 300 -10.18 -4.64 7.60
CA ALA A 300 -11.37 -4.46 8.44
C ALA A 300 -12.07 -5.77 8.81
N GLY A 301 -11.52 -6.93 8.41
CA GLY A 301 -12.07 -8.26 8.76
C GLY A 301 -13.29 -8.68 7.96
N GLN A 302 -13.62 -7.99 6.86
CA GLN A 302 -14.79 -8.29 6.00
C GLN A 302 -14.38 -9.22 4.84
N ALA A 303 -13.78 -10.37 5.17
CA ALA A 303 -13.15 -11.28 4.21
C ALA A 303 -14.09 -11.74 3.10
N ASP A 304 -15.33 -12.12 3.41
CA ASP A 304 -16.28 -12.64 2.42
C ASP A 304 -16.65 -11.57 1.40
N ARG A 305 -16.99 -10.35 1.87
CA ARG A 305 -17.34 -9.22 1.00
C ARG A 305 -16.15 -8.79 0.14
N ALA A 306 -14.95 -8.74 0.72
CA ALA A 306 -13.74 -8.41 0.00
C ALA A 306 -13.42 -9.45 -1.09
N THR A 307 -13.58 -10.75 -0.78
CA THR A 307 -13.28 -11.83 -1.74
C THR A 307 -14.28 -11.90 -2.88
N GLU A 308 -15.58 -11.75 -2.58
CA GLU A 308 -16.61 -11.67 -3.62
C GLU A 308 -16.32 -10.52 -4.59
N PHE A 309 -16.02 -9.33 -4.04
CA PHE A 309 -15.69 -8.17 -4.85
C PHE A 309 -14.38 -8.36 -5.62
N LEU A 310 -13.32 -8.89 -4.99
CA LEU A 310 -12.04 -9.15 -5.63
C LEU A 310 -12.17 -10.11 -6.81
N SER A 311 -12.88 -11.23 -6.64
CA SER A 311 -13.09 -12.22 -7.70
C SER A 311 -13.88 -11.64 -8.87
N HIS A 312 -14.96 -10.89 -8.58
CA HIS A 312 -15.74 -10.22 -9.62
C HIS A 312 -14.91 -9.19 -10.39
N TYR A 313 -14.20 -8.33 -9.67
CA TYR A 313 -13.34 -7.28 -10.23
C TYR A 313 -12.20 -7.87 -11.07
N ALA A 314 -11.50 -8.87 -10.56
CA ALA A 314 -10.43 -9.57 -11.28
C ALA A 314 -10.94 -10.17 -12.59
N ARG A 315 -12.08 -10.88 -12.56
CA ARG A 315 -12.69 -11.48 -13.74
C ARG A 315 -13.10 -10.46 -14.79
N ARG A 316 -13.74 -9.37 -14.34
CA ARG A 316 -14.33 -8.39 -15.25
C ARG A 316 -13.32 -7.37 -15.78
N ARG A 317 -12.47 -6.86 -14.89
CA ARG A 317 -11.60 -5.72 -15.19
C ARG A 317 -10.18 -6.10 -15.57
N LEU A 318 -9.64 -7.16 -14.99
CA LEU A 318 -8.22 -7.50 -15.13
C LEU A 318 -7.98 -8.73 -16.01
N LEU A 319 -8.95 -9.66 -16.09
CA LEU A 319 -8.89 -10.86 -16.96
C LEU A 319 -9.96 -10.86 -18.05
N GLY A 320 -10.74 -9.78 -18.19
CA GLY A 320 -11.83 -9.65 -19.15
C GLY A 320 -11.38 -9.26 -20.56
N ASP A 321 -12.20 -8.47 -21.24
CA ASP A 321 -12.05 -8.14 -22.67
C ASP A 321 -10.93 -7.14 -22.99
N HIS A 322 -10.27 -6.61 -22.00
CA HIS A 322 -9.11 -5.73 -22.19
C HIS A 322 -7.83 -6.36 -21.61
N VAL A 323 -6.69 -5.75 -21.88
CA VAL A 323 -5.41 -6.22 -21.35
C VAL A 323 -5.41 -6.25 -19.82
N PRO A 324 -4.73 -7.23 -19.19
CA PRO A 324 -4.79 -7.48 -17.75
C PRO A 324 -3.95 -6.49 -16.94
N TYR A 325 -4.27 -5.21 -17.08
CA TYR A 325 -3.66 -4.12 -16.31
C TYR A 325 -4.74 -3.28 -15.62
N PRO A 326 -4.50 -2.79 -14.42
CA PRO A 326 -5.21 -1.65 -13.89
C PRO A 326 -5.06 -0.43 -14.79
N ILE A 327 -6.08 0.41 -14.85
CA ILE A 327 -6.16 1.57 -15.73
C ILE A 327 -6.29 2.85 -14.91
N GLU A 328 -5.58 3.89 -15.31
CA GLU A 328 -5.74 5.23 -14.78
C GLU A 328 -6.96 5.91 -15.40
N ALA A 329 -7.82 6.50 -14.56
CA ALA A 329 -8.91 7.40 -14.95
C ALA A 329 -9.81 6.86 -16.08
N TRP A 330 -10.32 5.65 -15.94
CA TRP A 330 -11.24 5.08 -16.93
C TRP A 330 -12.68 5.60 -16.71
N PRO A 331 -13.49 5.89 -17.75
CA PRO A 331 -13.23 5.75 -19.18
C PRO A 331 -12.67 7.01 -19.85
N GLU A 332 -11.97 7.85 -19.12
CA GLU A 332 -11.39 9.08 -19.68
C GLU A 332 -10.31 8.77 -20.71
N GLY A 333 -10.41 9.38 -21.89
CA GLY A 333 -9.35 9.53 -22.89
C GLY A 333 -8.49 8.30 -23.20
N SER A 334 -7.21 8.51 -23.40
CA SER A 334 -6.23 7.44 -23.60
C SER A 334 -6.09 6.63 -22.32
N GLN A 335 -6.62 5.41 -22.31
CA GLN A 335 -6.51 4.49 -21.19
C GLN A 335 -5.06 4.11 -20.97
N ARG A 336 -4.50 4.50 -19.83
CA ARG A 336 -3.11 4.22 -19.46
C ARG A 336 -3.06 2.98 -18.60
N HIS A 337 -2.38 1.97 -19.09
CA HIS A 337 -2.16 0.73 -18.35
C HIS A 337 -1.00 0.92 -17.38
N LEU A 338 -1.25 0.82 -16.08
CA LEU A 338 -0.27 1.14 -15.06
C LEU A 338 0.28 -0.13 -14.39
N ALA A 339 1.58 -0.35 -14.57
CA ALA A 339 2.29 -1.49 -13.99
C ALA A 339 2.38 -1.38 -12.45
N ALA A 340 2.50 -0.17 -11.91
CA ALA A 340 2.62 0.06 -10.47
C ALA A 340 1.37 -0.40 -9.71
N GLU A 341 0.17 -0.17 -10.25
CA GLU A 341 -1.08 -0.64 -9.65
C GLU A 341 -1.21 -2.17 -9.67
N SER A 342 -0.52 -2.86 -10.57
CA SER A 342 -0.43 -4.33 -10.48
C SER A 342 0.32 -4.77 -9.23
N GLY A 343 1.31 -4.00 -8.77
CA GLY A 343 1.92 -4.18 -7.45
C GLY A 343 0.94 -3.93 -6.31
N LEU A 344 0.06 -2.95 -6.44
CA LEU A 344 -0.98 -2.69 -5.47
C LEU A 344 -1.99 -3.85 -5.39
N PHE A 345 -2.36 -4.48 -6.53
CA PHE A 345 -3.15 -5.72 -6.52
C PHE A 345 -2.44 -6.82 -5.72
N CYS A 346 -1.14 -7.02 -5.94
CA CYS A 346 -0.37 -8.01 -5.18
C CYS A 346 -0.39 -7.72 -3.67
N ARG A 347 -0.44 -6.45 -3.28
CA ARG A 347 -0.57 -6.04 -1.87
C ARG A 347 -1.98 -6.25 -1.31
N VAL A 348 -3.03 -6.27 -2.12
CA VAL A 348 -4.36 -6.73 -1.68
C VAL A 348 -4.25 -8.16 -1.16
N ILE A 349 -3.47 -9.01 -1.81
CA ILE A 349 -3.24 -10.39 -1.38
C ILE A 349 -2.30 -10.45 -0.17
N THR A 350 -1.10 -9.90 -0.27
CA THR A 350 -0.08 -10.06 0.79
C THR A 350 -0.45 -9.32 2.07
N GLU A 351 -0.92 -8.08 1.98
CA GLU A 351 -1.24 -7.22 3.13
C GLU A 351 -2.72 -7.25 3.52
N GLY A 352 -3.63 -7.52 2.57
CA GLY A 352 -5.07 -7.63 2.82
C GLY A 352 -5.48 -9.05 3.21
N LEU A 353 -5.50 -9.97 2.24
CA LEU A 353 -5.97 -11.35 2.44
C LEU A 353 -5.11 -12.12 3.46
N PHE A 354 -3.77 -12.09 3.32
CA PHE A 354 -2.85 -12.71 4.28
C PHE A 354 -2.57 -11.83 5.50
N GLY A 355 -2.76 -10.53 5.40
CA GLY A 355 -2.58 -9.59 6.51
C GLY A 355 -1.13 -9.49 7.00
N ILE A 356 -0.14 -9.56 6.09
CA ILE A 356 1.28 -9.44 6.42
C ILE A 356 1.64 -7.97 6.58
N ARG A 357 2.07 -7.57 7.78
CA ARG A 357 2.56 -6.23 8.09
C ARG A 357 3.98 -6.28 8.64
N PRO A 358 4.98 -5.69 7.97
CA PRO A 358 6.36 -5.64 8.45
C PRO A 358 6.47 -4.96 9.82
N THR A 359 7.23 -5.55 10.75
CA THR A 359 7.46 -5.04 12.11
C THR A 359 8.90 -5.17 12.59
N GLY A 360 9.79 -5.58 11.71
CA GLY A 360 11.24 -5.71 11.94
C GLY A 360 11.89 -6.38 10.74
N PHE A 361 13.23 -6.41 10.71
CA PHE A 361 13.99 -7.03 9.62
C PHE A 361 13.69 -8.53 9.48
N ARG A 362 13.36 -9.18 10.60
CA ARG A 362 13.01 -10.61 10.66
C ARG A 362 11.69 -10.84 11.36
N SER A 363 10.76 -9.89 11.27
CA SER A 363 9.46 -10.04 11.91
C SER A 363 8.34 -9.30 11.19
N PHE A 364 7.14 -9.88 11.30
CA PHE A 364 5.92 -9.29 10.79
C PHE A 364 4.72 -9.68 11.65
N ASP A 365 3.70 -8.86 11.64
CA ASP A 365 2.38 -9.24 12.13
C ASP A 365 1.63 -9.95 11.00
N LEU A 366 0.90 -11.01 11.35
CA LEU A 366 0.09 -11.81 10.46
C LEU A 366 -1.36 -11.78 10.96
N THR A 367 -2.28 -11.26 10.15
CA THR A 367 -3.71 -11.15 10.47
C THR A 367 -4.54 -11.70 9.31
N PRO A 368 -4.61 -13.02 9.12
CA PRO A 368 -5.26 -13.61 7.96
C PRO A 368 -6.75 -13.32 7.92
N SER A 369 -7.25 -12.91 6.77
CA SER A 369 -8.67 -12.70 6.47
C SER A 369 -9.20 -13.88 5.62
N MET A 370 -9.42 -15.05 6.26
CA MET A 370 -9.91 -16.25 5.59
C MET A 370 -11.40 -16.12 5.26
N PRO A 371 -11.82 -16.18 3.98
CA PRO A 371 -13.23 -16.20 3.62
C PRO A 371 -13.96 -17.43 4.19
N SER A 372 -15.24 -17.27 4.51
CA SER A 372 -16.02 -18.32 5.18
C SER A 372 -16.14 -19.59 4.34
N GLY A 373 -16.22 -19.46 3.00
CA GLY A 373 -16.30 -20.56 2.04
C GLY A 373 -14.96 -21.24 1.75
N TRP A 374 -13.84 -20.75 2.27
CA TRP A 374 -12.52 -21.34 2.04
C TRP A 374 -12.07 -22.20 3.22
N ASN A 375 -11.46 -23.33 2.90
CA ASN A 375 -10.87 -24.21 3.92
C ASN A 375 -9.35 -24.07 4.01
N ARG A 376 -8.70 -23.55 2.96
CA ARG A 376 -7.26 -23.43 2.87
C ARG A 376 -6.88 -22.29 1.93
N MET A 377 -5.80 -21.57 2.27
CA MET A 377 -5.07 -20.70 1.37
C MET A 377 -3.58 -20.80 1.67
N ALA A 378 -2.72 -20.56 0.67
CA ALA A 378 -1.28 -20.58 0.86
C ALA A 378 -0.60 -19.48 0.02
N LEU A 379 0.47 -18.96 0.56
CA LEU A 379 1.40 -18.08 -0.12
C LEU A 379 2.78 -18.71 -0.03
N ARG A 380 3.30 -19.14 -1.20
CA ARG A 380 4.53 -19.89 -1.33
C ARG A 380 5.67 -19.04 -1.82
N HIS A 381 6.88 -19.43 -1.44
CA HIS A 381 8.11 -18.82 -1.93
C HIS A 381 8.21 -17.31 -1.63
N ILE A 382 7.77 -16.90 -0.44
CA ILE A 382 7.94 -15.54 0.06
C ILE A 382 9.44 -15.32 0.33
N ARG A 383 10.02 -14.27 -0.24
CA ARG A 383 11.46 -13.96 -0.11
C ARG A 383 11.67 -12.60 0.56
N ALA A 384 11.08 -12.41 1.70
CA ALA A 384 11.16 -11.19 2.49
C ALA A 384 11.78 -11.44 3.86
N PHE A 385 12.12 -10.37 4.58
CA PHE A 385 12.64 -10.45 5.95
C PHE A 385 13.92 -11.29 6.08
N GLU A 386 14.83 -11.18 5.11
CA GLU A 386 16.06 -11.99 4.99
C GLU A 386 15.81 -13.51 4.96
N ASN A 387 14.59 -13.94 4.68
CA ASN A 387 14.20 -15.34 4.72
C ASN A 387 13.50 -15.78 3.44
N ASN A 388 13.45 -17.11 3.25
CA ASN A 388 12.64 -17.77 2.24
C ASN A 388 11.69 -18.72 2.94
N PHE A 389 10.38 -18.50 2.81
CA PHE A 389 9.40 -19.25 3.57
C PHE A 389 8.05 -19.36 2.86
N ASP A 390 7.25 -20.32 3.30
CA ASP A 390 5.86 -20.53 2.89
C ASP A 390 4.93 -20.27 4.07
N LEU A 391 3.77 -19.72 3.79
CA LEU A 391 2.63 -19.62 4.70
C LEU A 391 1.47 -20.47 4.18
N VAL A 392 0.98 -21.39 4.99
CA VAL A 392 -0.24 -22.14 4.73
C VAL A 392 -1.23 -21.90 5.86
N ILE A 393 -2.44 -21.52 5.53
CA ILE A 393 -3.50 -21.22 6.47
C ILE A 393 -4.68 -22.15 6.19
N GLU A 394 -5.10 -22.90 7.20
CA GLU A 394 -6.14 -23.91 7.11
C GLU A 394 -7.19 -23.70 8.18
N LYS A 395 -8.47 -23.76 7.79
CA LYS A 395 -9.60 -23.69 8.71
C LYS A 395 -9.73 -25.03 9.44
N GLN A 396 -9.85 -24.98 10.76
CA GLN A 396 -10.03 -26.15 11.59
C GLN A 396 -11.53 -26.36 11.91
N PRO A 397 -11.95 -27.61 12.21
CA PRO A 397 -13.35 -27.89 12.55
C PRO A 397 -13.91 -27.09 13.74
N ASP A 398 -13.04 -26.65 14.64
CA ASP A 398 -13.39 -25.85 15.81
C ASP A 398 -13.47 -24.32 15.53
N GLY A 399 -13.35 -23.92 14.25
CA GLY A 399 -13.43 -22.53 13.80
C GLY A 399 -12.14 -21.72 13.95
N PHE A 400 -11.06 -22.32 14.48
CA PHE A 400 -9.75 -21.71 14.49
C PHE A 400 -9.03 -21.87 13.16
N LEU A 401 -8.02 -21.06 12.94
CA LEU A 401 -7.08 -21.18 11.83
C LEU A 401 -5.81 -21.86 12.34
N ARG A 402 -5.34 -22.84 11.58
CA ARG A 402 -3.98 -23.38 11.70
C ARG A 402 -3.09 -22.65 10.70
N VAL A 403 -2.10 -21.94 11.21
CA VAL A 403 -1.07 -21.26 10.41
C VAL A 403 0.18 -22.11 10.44
N THR A 404 0.60 -22.62 9.31
CA THR A 404 1.87 -23.35 9.14
C THR A 404 2.87 -22.45 8.44
N LEU A 405 4.01 -22.21 9.09
CA LEU A 405 5.16 -21.48 8.59
C LEU A 405 6.28 -22.46 8.29
N ALA A 406 6.61 -22.63 7.01
CA ALA A 406 7.73 -23.47 6.57
C ALA A 406 8.86 -22.57 6.08
N ILE A 407 9.98 -22.53 6.82
CA ILE A 407 11.16 -21.73 6.50
C ILE A 407 12.21 -22.66 5.89
N SER A 408 12.84 -22.23 4.80
CA SER A 408 13.91 -23.02 4.16
C SER A 408 15.01 -23.39 5.16
N GLY A 409 15.34 -24.68 5.25
CA GLY A 409 16.36 -25.19 6.17
C GLY A 409 15.91 -25.35 7.62
N CYS A 410 14.66 -25.08 7.96
CA CYS A 410 14.13 -25.21 9.32
C CYS A 410 12.92 -26.18 9.37
N ASN A 411 12.67 -26.76 10.55
CA ASN A 411 11.42 -27.50 10.77
C ASN A 411 10.22 -26.55 10.71
N PRO A 412 9.11 -26.97 10.06
CA PRO A 412 7.90 -26.16 10.04
C PRO A 412 7.35 -25.88 11.43
N ARG A 413 6.88 -24.63 11.63
CA ARG A 413 6.22 -24.21 12.87
C ARG A 413 4.73 -24.06 12.61
N ALA A 414 3.89 -24.52 13.53
CA ALA A 414 2.45 -24.36 13.45
C ALA A 414 1.93 -23.52 14.61
N PHE A 415 0.98 -22.65 14.29
CA PHE A 415 0.31 -21.77 15.24
C PHE A 415 -1.20 -21.95 15.13
N ARG A 416 -1.91 -21.74 16.22
CA ARG A 416 -3.37 -21.72 16.27
C ARG A 416 -3.83 -20.30 16.49
N LEU A 417 -4.70 -19.80 15.62
CA LEU A 417 -5.13 -18.42 15.59
C LEU A 417 -6.67 -18.35 15.49
N ARG A 418 -7.28 -17.44 16.21
CA ARG A 418 -8.71 -17.12 15.98
C ARG A 418 -8.83 -16.28 14.70
N GLN A 419 -9.93 -16.45 13.98
CA GLN A 419 -10.28 -15.56 12.87
C GLN A 419 -10.25 -14.10 13.33
N GLY A 420 -9.58 -13.23 12.55
CA GLY A 420 -9.44 -11.81 12.88
C GLY A 420 -8.42 -11.45 13.96
N ALA A 421 -7.78 -12.44 14.59
CA ALA A 421 -6.69 -12.18 15.55
C ALA A 421 -5.37 -11.96 14.81
N SER A 422 -4.47 -11.18 15.41
CA SER A 422 -3.12 -10.93 14.91
C SER A 422 -2.08 -11.78 15.65
N LEU A 423 -1.09 -12.28 14.92
CA LEU A 423 0.03 -13.06 15.45
C LEU A 423 1.36 -12.43 15.02
N ARG A 424 2.22 -12.07 15.96
CA ARG A 424 3.58 -11.65 15.64
C ARG A 424 4.46 -12.86 15.33
N ILE A 425 4.93 -12.93 14.08
CA ILE A 425 5.89 -13.93 13.62
C ILE A 425 7.30 -13.36 13.73
N LYS A 426 8.20 -14.14 14.31
CA LYS A 426 9.65 -13.89 14.30
C LYS A 426 10.33 -14.99 13.50
N LEU A 427 11.14 -14.59 12.54
CA LEU A 427 11.96 -15.46 11.70
C LEU A 427 13.36 -15.60 12.32
N PRO A 428 14.13 -16.64 11.97
CA PRO A 428 15.49 -16.84 12.47
C PRO A 428 16.47 -15.77 12.01
#